data_f652b379077bb2efca7f8db896585d5e
#
_entry.id   f652b379077bb2efca7f8db896585d5e
#
_cell.length_a   1.000
_cell.length_b   1.000
_cell.length_c   1.000
_cell.angle_alpha   90.00
_cell.angle_beta   90.00
_cell.angle_gamma   90.00
#
_symmetry.space_group_name_H-M   'P 1'
#
loop_
_entity.id
_entity.type
_entity.pdbx_description
1 polymer ?
#
loop_
_entity_poly.entity_id
_entity_poly.type
_entity_poly.pdbx_seq_one_letter_code
_entity_poly.pdbx_strand_id
1 'polypeptide(L)'
;MLIPLVATLLVLSALWPRLRRNLGPLPALGAAAALILVPVTTSSGDKLRERLGADNPLIERHADLGEQLLPWVAGLFVAALLMLWVDGWRPTAWATPAPSGAGSAGQARPRALVLAASLIVVALAVVTVVEVVRIGHSGADAVWKGTAAASSTG
;
A
#
# COMPACT_ATOMS: atom_id res chain seq x y z
N MET A 1 -9.46 3.13 -1.68
CA MET A 1 -8.74 4.40 -1.41
C MET A 1 -7.65 4.29 -0.33
N LEU A 2 -7.59 3.17 0.43
CA LEU A 2 -6.58 2.99 1.50
C LEU A 2 -5.14 2.94 0.95
N ILE A 3 -4.90 2.20 -0.13
CA ILE A 3 -3.55 1.98 -0.70
C ILE A 3 -2.88 3.30 -1.13
N PRO A 4 -3.51 4.17 -1.95
CA PRO A 4 -2.92 5.46 -2.31
C PRO A 4 -2.66 6.36 -1.10
N LEU A 5 -3.54 6.33 -0.09
CA LEU A 5 -3.35 7.07 1.15
C LEU A 5 -2.10 6.60 1.90
N VAL A 6 -1.96 5.28 2.09
CA VAL A 6 -0.81 4.67 2.76
C VAL A 6 0.48 4.94 1.98
N ALA A 7 0.47 4.80 0.66
CA ALA A 7 1.60 5.11 -0.19
C ALA A 7 2.04 6.58 -0.04
N THR A 8 1.08 7.51 -0.05
CA THR A 8 1.33 8.94 0.16
C THR A 8 1.93 9.21 1.55
N LEU A 9 1.36 8.62 2.61
CA LEU A 9 1.89 8.75 3.97
C LEU A 9 3.32 8.22 4.08
N LEU A 10 3.63 7.11 3.42
CA LEU A 10 4.97 6.53 3.39
C LEU A 10 5.96 7.44 2.65
N VAL A 11 5.58 7.99 1.50
CA VAL A 11 6.40 8.95 0.76
C VAL A 11 6.67 10.20 1.59
N LEU A 12 5.65 10.78 2.20
CA LEU A 12 5.80 11.95 3.06
C LEU A 12 6.70 11.64 4.27
N SER A 13 6.55 10.46 4.87
CA SER A 13 7.40 10.00 5.97
C SER A 13 8.85 9.78 5.53
N ALA A 14 9.07 9.29 4.30
CA ALA A 14 10.40 9.09 3.74
C ALA A 14 11.13 10.42 3.49
N LEU A 15 10.39 11.44 3.02
CA LEU A 15 10.94 12.75 2.67
C LEU A 15 11.05 13.70 3.85
N TRP A 16 10.21 13.55 4.89
CA TRP A 16 10.11 14.48 6.01
C TRP A 16 10.40 13.80 7.35
N PRO A 17 11.63 13.88 7.88
CA PRO A 17 12.01 13.21 9.12
C PRO A 17 11.17 13.63 10.36
N ARG A 18 10.68 14.88 10.39
CA ARG A 18 9.79 15.34 11.46
C ARG A 18 8.43 14.63 11.42
N LEU A 19 7.84 14.52 10.23
CA LEU A 19 6.56 13.85 10.02
C LEU A 19 6.67 12.38 10.37
N ARG A 20 7.76 11.74 9.96
CA ARG A 20 8.07 10.33 10.25
C ARG A 20 8.07 10.05 11.76
N ARG A 21 8.66 10.93 12.55
CA ARG A 21 8.66 10.80 14.02
C ARG A 21 7.27 10.97 14.63
N ASN A 22 6.47 11.89 14.09
CA ASN A 22 5.13 12.15 14.59
C ASN A 22 4.14 11.04 14.21
N LEU A 23 4.25 10.48 13.01
CA LEU A 23 3.39 9.40 12.54
C LEU A 23 3.76 8.04 13.17
N GLY A 24 5.02 7.86 13.60
CA GLY A 24 5.48 6.61 14.22
C GLY A 24 5.13 5.37 13.40
N PRO A 25 4.45 4.37 14.00
CA PRO A 25 4.09 3.13 13.32
C PRO A 25 2.87 3.24 12.38
N LEU A 26 2.17 4.39 12.35
CA LEU A 26 0.91 4.54 11.64
C LEU A 26 0.98 4.14 10.15
N PRO A 27 2.02 4.53 9.37
CA PRO A 27 2.13 4.11 7.98
C PRO A 27 2.30 2.60 7.82
N ALA A 28 3.02 1.95 8.74
CA ALA A 28 3.21 0.49 8.71
C ALA A 28 1.92 -0.25 9.09
N LEU A 29 1.14 0.26 10.04
CA LEU A 29 -0.17 -0.28 10.38
C LEU A 29 -1.14 -0.13 9.21
N GLY A 30 -1.12 1.01 8.52
CA GLY A 30 -1.91 1.21 7.30
C GLY A 30 -1.53 0.24 6.19
N ALA A 31 -0.23 0.00 5.98
CA ALA A 31 0.27 -0.97 5.00
C ALA A 31 -0.11 -2.42 5.38
N ALA A 32 -0.06 -2.78 6.67
CA ALA A 32 -0.55 -4.06 7.17
C ALA A 32 -2.04 -4.25 6.92
N ALA A 33 -2.85 -3.23 7.21
CA ALA A 33 -4.27 -3.25 6.94
C ALA A 33 -4.55 -3.41 5.43
N ALA A 34 -3.83 -2.68 4.57
CA ALA A 34 -3.95 -2.83 3.13
C ALA A 34 -3.60 -4.26 2.67
N LEU A 35 -2.53 -4.85 3.21
CA LEU A 35 -2.10 -6.22 2.88
C LEU A 35 -3.16 -7.26 3.24
N ILE A 36 -3.90 -7.07 4.33
CA ILE A 36 -5.00 -7.96 4.73
C ILE A 36 -6.25 -7.71 3.87
N LEU A 37 -6.57 -6.46 3.56
CA LEU A 37 -7.79 -6.10 2.85
C LEU A 37 -7.74 -6.44 1.35
N VAL A 38 -6.56 -6.45 0.72
CA VAL A 38 -6.43 -6.81 -0.69
C VAL A 38 -6.99 -8.21 -0.96
N PRO A 39 -6.53 -9.31 -0.32
CA PRO A 39 -7.07 -10.64 -0.59
C PRO A 39 -8.55 -10.78 -0.20
N VAL A 40 -9.03 -10.05 0.80
CA VAL A 40 -10.44 -10.05 1.16
C VAL A 40 -11.31 -9.42 0.06
N THR A 41 -10.83 -8.32 -0.53
CA THR A 41 -11.54 -7.65 -1.63
C THR A 41 -11.51 -8.46 -2.92
N THR A 42 -10.37 -9.04 -3.28
CA THR A 42 -10.25 -9.89 -4.48
C THR A 42 -11.16 -11.13 -4.38
N SER A 43 -11.10 -11.86 -3.26
CA SER A 43 -11.95 -13.04 -3.06
C SER A 43 -13.45 -12.72 -3.04
N SER A 44 -13.83 -11.52 -2.60
CA SER A 44 -15.22 -11.06 -2.67
C SER A 44 -15.65 -10.76 -4.10
N GLY A 45 -14.74 -10.21 -4.92
CA GLY A 45 -14.93 -9.96 -6.34
C GLY A 45 -15.12 -11.25 -7.12
N ASP A 46 -14.31 -12.28 -6.85
CA ASP A 46 -14.41 -13.59 -7.51
C ASP A 46 -15.76 -14.26 -7.25
N LYS A 47 -16.22 -14.25 -6.01
CA LYS A 47 -17.56 -14.77 -5.64
C LYS A 47 -18.69 -14.04 -6.36
N LEU A 48 -18.56 -12.74 -6.57
CA LEU A 48 -19.55 -11.96 -7.32
C LEU A 48 -19.51 -12.34 -8.80
N ARG A 49 -18.34 -12.51 -9.39
CA ARG A 49 -18.12 -12.94 -10.76
C ARG A 49 -18.78 -14.31 -11.03
N GLU A 50 -18.55 -15.29 -10.15
CA GLU A 50 -19.17 -16.60 -10.22
C GLU A 50 -20.71 -16.53 -10.20
N ARG A 51 -21.27 -15.69 -9.34
CA ARG A 51 -22.73 -15.52 -9.22
C ARG A 51 -23.37 -14.86 -10.45
N LEU A 52 -22.66 -13.96 -11.10
CA LEU A 52 -23.15 -13.21 -12.26
C LEU A 52 -22.99 -14.02 -13.56
N GLY A 53 -22.22 -15.12 -13.57
CA GLY A 53 -21.91 -15.89 -14.76
C GLY A 53 -21.28 -15.03 -15.86
N ALA A 54 -20.53 -14.00 -15.48
CA ALA A 54 -20.05 -12.99 -16.40
C ALA A 54 -18.74 -13.45 -17.07
N ASP A 55 -18.84 -14.11 -18.20
CA ASP A 55 -17.72 -14.39 -19.12
C ASP A 55 -17.33 -13.13 -19.92
N ASN A 56 -16.99 -12.06 -19.20
CA ASN A 56 -16.55 -10.82 -19.83
C ASN A 56 -15.03 -10.67 -19.68
N PRO A 57 -14.27 -10.66 -20.79
CA PRO A 57 -12.81 -10.57 -20.77
C PRO A 57 -12.28 -9.30 -20.11
N LEU A 58 -13.09 -8.23 -20.03
CA LEU A 58 -12.70 -7.00 -19.32
C LEU A 58 -12.76 -7.19 -17.81
N ILE A 59 -13.73 -7.95 -17.30
CA ILE A 59 -13.83 -8.30 -15.87
C ILE A 59 -12.69 -9.23 -15.47
N GLU A 60 -12.37 -10.20 -16.31
CA GLU A 60 -11.25 -11.13 -16.11
C GLU A 60 -9.93 -10.37 -16.00
N ARG A 61 -9.65 -9.50 -16.97
CA ARG A 61 -8.46 -8.65 -16.95
C ARG A 61 -8.38 -7.76 -15.68
N HIS A 62 -9.50 -7.25 -15.22
CA HIS A 62 -9.54 -6.46 -13.99
C HIS A 62 -9.21 -7.30 -12.76
N ALA A 63 -9.71 -8.53 -12.69
CA ALA A 63 -9.41 -9.47 -11.60
C ALA A 63 -7.93 -9.85 -11.59
N ASP A 64 -7.34 -10.20 -12.73
CA ASP A 64 -5.91 -10.55 -12.87
C ASP A 64 -5.01 -9.40 -12.42
N LEU A 65 -5.35 -8.16 -12.80
CA LEU A 65 -4.60 -6.97 -12.34
C LEU A 65 -4.75 -6.76 -10.83
N GLY A 66 -5.93 -7.08 -10.26
CA GLY A 66 -6.18 -7.01 -8.82
C GLY A 66 -5.29 -7.98 -8.03
N GLU A 67 -5.10 -9.20 -8.53
CA GLU A 67 -4.20 -10.19 -7.93
C GLU A 67 -2.73 -9.75 -7.99
N GLN A 68 -2.32 -9.13 -9.09
CA GLN A 68 -0.96 -8.60 -9.26
C GLN A 68 -0.63 -7.44 -8.29
N LEU A 69 -1.63 -6.84 -7.66
CA LEU A 69 -1.42 -5.78 -6.68
C LEU A 69 -0.83 -6.30 -5.37
N LEU A 70 -1.10 -7.55 -5.00
CA LEU A 70 -0.69 -8.13 -3.72
C LEU A 70 0.83 -8.07 -3.48
N PRO A 71 1.71 -8.49 -4.42
CA PRO A 71 3.16 -8.40 -4.21
C PRO A 71 3.66 -6.96 -4.03
N TRP A 72 3.05 -5.98 -4.68
CA TRP A 72 3.42 -4.58 -4.52
C TRP A 72 3.02 -4.02 -3.15
N VAL A 73 1.83 -4.37 -2.66
CA VAL A 73 1.39 -4.01 -1.30
C VAL A 73 2.23 -4.71 -0.24
N ALA A 74 2.62 -5.97 -0.45
CA ALA A 74 3.54 -6.68 0.42
C ALA A 74 4.92 -5.99 0.45
N GLY A 75 5.45 -5.61 -0.71
CA GLY A 75 6.69 -4.83 -0.82
C GLY A 75 6.60 -3.49 -0.07
N LEU A 76 5.47 -2.79 -0.20
CA LEU A 76 5.22 -1.53 0.51
C LEU A 76 5.19 -1.73 2.03
N PHE A 77 4.59 -2.82 2.51
CA PHE A 77 4.59 -3.19 3.93
C PHE A 77 5.99 -3.49 4.45
N VAL A 78 6.78 -4.29 3.73
CA VAL A 78 8.17 -4.58 4.08
C VAL A 78 9.01 -3.28 4.11
N ALA A 79 8.81 -2.39 3.15
CA ALA A 79 9.49 -1.10 3.12
C ALA A 79 9.10 -0.21 4.32
N ALA A 80 7.84 -0.25 4.75
CA ALA A 80 7.38 0.44 5.96
C ALA A 80 8.03 -0.12 7.22
N LEU A 81 8.15 -1.44 7.33
CA LEU A 81 8.87 -2.10 8.45
C LEU A 81 10.36 -1.74 8.43
N LEU A 82 10.99 -1.71 7.26
CA LEU A 82 12.38 -1.28 7.10
C LEU A 82 12.59 0.15 7.61
N MET A 83 11.67 1.06 7.29
CA MET A 83 11.70 2.43 7.79
C MET A 83 11.60 2.48 9.33
N LEU A 84 10.68 1.74 9.93
CA LEU A 84 10.56 1.65 11.39
C LEU A 84 11.85 1.11 12.01
N TRP A 85 12.43 0.09 11.41
CA TRP A 85 13.68 -0.50 11.88
C TRP A 85 14.86 0.50 11.77
N VAL A 86 14.94 1.25 10.67
CA VAL A 86 15.94 2.32 10.47
C VAL A 86 15.76 3.44 11.50
N ASP A 87 14.54 3.75 11.89
CA ASP A 87 14.25 4.75 12.94
C ASP A 87 14.56 4.27 14.37
N GLY A 88 14.90 2.99 14.52
CA GLY A 88 15.16 2.39 15.83
C GLY A 88 13.90 2.17 16.67
N TRP A 89 12.72 2.16 16.01
CA TRP A 89 11.46 1.91 16.68
C TRP A 89 11.44 0.47 17.24
N ARG A 90 11.06 0.35 18.53
CA ARG A 90 10.93 -0.94 19.22
C ARG A 90 9.47 -1.15 19.60
N PRO A 91 8.90 -2.35 19.33
CA PRO A 91 7.50 -2.63 19.67
C PRO A 91 7.16 -2.46 21.14
N THR A 92 8.15 -2.56 22.04
CA THR A 92 7.99 -2.43 23.49
C THR A 92 8.06 -0.98 23.99
N ALA A 93 8.35 -0.01 23.13
CA ALA A 93 8.53 1.40 23.53
C ALA A 93 7.23 2.04 24.07
N TRP A 94 6.07 1.47 23.80
CA TRP A 94 4.78 1.94 24.35
C TRP A 94 4.39 1.24 25.65
N ALA A 95 5.07 0.12 26.01
CA ALA A 95 4.79 -0.68 27.19
C ALA A 95 5.65 -0.29 28.42
N THR A 96 6.75 0.43 28.22
CA THR A 96 7.63 0.90 29.30
C THR A 96 7.73 2.41 29.26
N PRO A 97 7.39 3.13 30.37
CA PRO A 97 7.69 4.55 30.50
C PRO A 97 9.19 4.75 30.26
N ALA A 98 9.56 5.65 29.36
CA ALA A 98 10.95 5.99 29.14
C ALA A 98 11.55 6.48 30.46
N PRO A 99 12.67 5.93 30.94
CA PRO A 99 13.35 6.50 32.10
C PRO A 99 13.73 7.94 31.77
N SER A 100 13.27 8.86 32.62
CA SER A 100 13.53 10.28 32.51
C SER A 100 15.04 10.49 32.55
N GLY A 101 15.68 10.73 31.41
CA GLY A 101 17.12 10.91 31.31
C GLY A 101 17.89 10.02 30.36
N ALA A 102 17.29 8.95 29.84
CA ALA A 102 17.87 8.23 28.73
C ALA A 102 17.60 9.04 27.44
N GLY A 103 18.43 10.02 27.18
CA GLY A 103 18.54 10.56 25.84
C GLY A 103 18.66 9.37 24.90
N SER A 104 17.77 9.29 23.91
CA SER A 104 17.77 8.26 22.90
C SER A 104 19.10 8.34 22.12
N ALA A 105 20.15 7.78 22.70
CA ALA A 105 21.36 7.37 21.98
C ALA A 105 21.00 6.18 21.09
N GLY A 106 19.96 6.36 20.27
CA GLY A 106 19.75 5.53 19.11
C GLY A 106 20.98 5.74 18.25
N GLN A 107 21.78 4.69 18.10
CA GLN A 107 22.94 4.68 17.22
C GLN A 107 22.57 5.41 15.95
N ALA A 108 23.21 6.55 15.71
CA ALA A 108 22.98 7.35 14.51
C ALA A 108 23.30 6.46 13.31
N ARG A 109 22.26 5.95 12.67
CA ARG A 109 22.44 5.08 11.52
C ARG A 109 23.08 5.87 10.38
N PRO A 110 23.95 5.25 9.58
CA PRO A 110 24.62 5.95 8.49
C PRO A 110 23.56 6.62 7.60
N ARG A 111 23.75 7.88 7.29
CA ARG A 111 22.84 8.65 6.42
C ARG A 111 22.57 7.95 5.11
N ALA A 112 23.56 7.24 4.58
CA ALA A 112 23.43 6.43 3.37
C ALA A 112 22.34 5.35 3.50
N LEU A 113 22.23 4.68 4.66
CA LEU A 113 21.21 3.67 4.91
C LEU A 113 19.80 4.28 4.95
N VAL A 114 19.66 5.43 5.60
CA VAL A 114 18.38 6.16 5.65
C VAL A 114 17.95 6.61 4.25
N LEU A 115 18.87 7.15 3.47
CA LEU A 115 18.61 7.57 2.09
C LEU A 115 18.24 6.38 1.20
N ALA A 116 18.97 5.27 1.28
CA ALA A 116 18.67 4.06 0.53
C ALA A 116 17.27 3.52 0.87
N ALA A 117 16.93 3.42 2.16
CA ALA A 117 15.60 3.00 2.60
C ALA A 117 14.51 3.96 2.09
N SER A 118 14.74 5.28 2.15
CA SER A 118 13.79 6.28 1.64
C SER A 118 13.58 6.15 0.13
N LEU A 119 14.63 5.93 -0.64
CA LEU A 119 14.52 5.73 -2.09
C LEU A 119 13.73 4.46 -2.43
N ILE A 120 13.97 3.36 -1.70
CA ILE A 120 13.21 2.10 -1.89
C ILE A 120 11.72 2.34 -1.60
N VAL A 121 11.39 3.01 -0.50
CA VAL A 121 10.00 3.34 -0.15
C VAL A 121 9.34 4.17 -1.24
N VAL A 122 10.01 5.23 -1.71
CA VAL A 122 9.45 6.10 -2.75
C VAL A 122 9.25 5.33 -4.06
N ALA A 123 10.22 4.52 -4.48
CA ALA A 123 10.11 3.72 -5.70
C ALA A 123 8.93 2.73 -5.62
N LEU A 124 8.82 1.98 -4.53
CA LEU A 124 7.70 1.04 -4.31
C LEU A 124 6.35 1.74 -4.22
N ALA A 125 6.29 2.90 -3.56
CA ALA A 125 5.06 3.68 -3.47
C ALA A 125 4.59 4.17 -4.85
N VAL A 126 5.52 4.68 -5.68
CA VAL A 126 5.20 5.12 -7.04
C VAL A 126 4.67 3.96 -7.88
N VAL A 127 5.36 2.81 -7.89
CA VAL A 127 4.92 1.63 -8.63
C VAL A 127 3.54 1.16 -8.14
N THR A 128 3.34 1.09 -6.83
CA THR A 128 2.04 0.68 -6.25
C THR A 128 0.90 1.63 -6.67
N VAL A 129 1.14 2.94 -6.68
CA VAL A 129 0.14 3.93 -7.13
C VAL A 129 -0.15 3.77 -8.62
N VAL A 130 0.87 3.56 -9.45
CA VAL A 130 0.68 3.31 -10.89
C VAL A 130 -0.19 2.06 -11.11
N GLU A 131 0.07 0.97 -10.40
CA GLU A 131 -0.74 -0.24 -10.51
C GLU A 131 -2.20 0.00 -10.07
N VAL A 132 -2.42 0.73 -8.97
CA VAL A 132 -3.79 1.10 -8.54
C VAL A 132 -4.51 1.92 -9.60
N VAL A 133 -3.83 2.86 -10.27
CA VAL A 133 -4.41 3.65 -11.36
C VAL A 133 -4.75 2.76 -12.56
N ARG A 134 -3.88 1.83 -12.93
CA ARG A 134 -4.12 0.86 -14.03
C ARG A 134 -5.35 -0.02 -13.73
N ILE A 135 -5.45 -0.54 -12.50
CA ILE A 135 -6.60 -1.33 -12.05
C ILE A 135 -7.88 -0.48 -12.10
N GLY A 136 -7.82 0.77 -11.62
CA GLY A 136 -8.95 1.69 -11.67
C GLY A 136 -9.44 1.96 -13.11
N HIS A 137 -8.53 2.16 -14.04
CA HIS A 137 -8.86 2.34 -15.47
C HIS A 137 -9.50 1.07 -16.07
N SER A 138 -8.94 -0.12 -15.79
CA SER A 138 -9.50 -1.37 -16.31
C SER A 138 -10.92 -1.63 -15.78
N GLY A 139 -11.20 -1.29 -14.52
CA GLY A 139 -12.54 -1.38 -13.95
C GLY A 139 -13.53 -0.40 -14.59
N ALA A 140 -13.11 0.84 -14.83
CA ALA A 140 -13.93 1.81 -15.53
C ALA A 140 -14.26 1.34 -16.97
N ASP A 141 -13.27 0.82 -17.69
CA ASP A 141 -13.46 0.27 -19.04
C ASP A 141 -14.46 -0.90 -19.05
N ALA A 142 -14.42 -1.78 -18.06
CA ALA A 142 -15.33 -2.90 -17.94
C ALA A 142 -16.80 -2.47 -17.80
N VAL A 143 -17.05 -1.37 -17.07
CA VAL A 143 -18.40 -0.82 -16.88
C VAL A 143 -18.87 -0.05 -18.11
N TRP A 144 -18.07 0.89 -18.60
CA TRP A 144 -18.53 1.84 -19.62
C TRP A 144 -18.58 1.26 -21.03
N LYS A 145 -17.64 0.40 -21.43
CA LYS A 145 -17.68 -0.27 -22.74
C LYS A 145 -18.80 -1.30 -22.84
N GLY A 146 -19.12 -1.98 -21.75
CA GLY A 146 -20.24 -2.92 -21.69
C GLY A 146 -21.59 -2.24 -21.87
N THR A 147 -21.80 -1.08 -21.25
CA THR A 147 -23.05 -0.31 -21.38
C THR A 147 -23.21 0.35 -22.74
N ALA A 148 -22.14 0.84 -23.35
CA ALA A 148 -22.16 1.43 -24.68
C ALA A 148 -22.53 0.40 -25.77
N ALA A 149 -22.04 -0.82 -25.67
CA ALA A 149 -22.40 -1.91 -26.59
C ALA A 149 -23.88 -2.31 -26.47
N ALA A 150 -24.44 -2.34 -25.25
CA ALA A 150 -25.84 -2.65 -25.03
C ALA A 150 -26.80 -1.59 -25.56
N SER A 151 -26.41 -0.30 -25.56
CA SER A 151 -27.22 0.81 -26.07
C SER A 151 -27.19 0.94 -27.60
N SER A 152 -26.25 0.33 -28.30
CA SER A 152 -26.13 0.37 -29.75
C SER A 152 -26.91 -0.77 -30.47
N THR A 153 -27.46 -1.73 -29.74
CA THR A 153 -28.23 -2.87 -30.25
C THR A 153 -29.73 -2.75 -30.05
N GLY A 154 -30.23 -1.67 -29.51
CA GLY A 154 -31.66 -1.35 -29.34
C GLY A 154 -32.09 -0.23 -30.28
#